data_3d0afed938a66ed12fd209f31c3b40a2
#
_entry.id   3d0afed938a66ed12fd209f31c3b40a2
#
_cell.length_a   1.000
_cell.length_b   1.000
_cell.length_c   1.000
_cell.angle_alpha   90.00
_cell.angle_beta   90.00
_cell.angle_gamma   90.00
#
_symmetry.space_group_name_H-M   'P 1'
#
loop_
_entity.id
_entity.type
_entity.pdbx_description
1 polymer ?
#
loop_
_entity_poly.entity_id
_entity_poly.type
_entity_poly.pdbx_seq_one_letter_code
_entity_poly.pdbx_strand_id
1 'polypeptide(L)'
;MNSVRRWIVTHPKPAKVILVILITAFGFFALDPQVYSFGIRFLIMFSMLYSAVLLVNAMPMKLLRKPIEMLEQQCDPYPFLAEVEHLIAACPNNPQKHFYQIHHALALVFTGQIDQALEVMEHIPMDQAPPQIKLLYHCNFCDLLFHLGQFEASSLHHEKALEIYAQMPDSRAKKSWEHTMELNAIEENYRDGDYALALRKLSRIPCPTKRYVIEGALLAARCNLAMEDYDKAKEKLQYVIDNGNKLYFVTIAGDLLESIS
;
A
#
# COMPACT_ATOMS: atom_id res chain seq x y z
N MET A 1 -16.78 -19.40 -1.48
CA MET A 1 -16.66 -18.27 -0.52
C MET A 1 -16.09 -17.01 -1.15
N ASN A 2 -15.19 -17.09 -2.13
CA ASN A 2 -14.63 -15.90 -2.81
C ASN A 2 -15.61 -15.12 -3.68
N SER A 3 -16.58 -15.79 -4.35
CA SER A 3 -17.56 -15.16 -5.25
C SER A 3 -18.47 -14.15 -4.53
N VAL A 4 -18.98 -14.49 -3.35
CA VAL A 4 -19.83 -13.58 -2.56
C VAL A 4 -19.03 -12.36 -2.07
N ARG A 5 -17.81 -12.56 -1.61
CA ARG A 5 -16.93 -11.44 -1.20
C ARG A 5 -16.63 -10.51 -2.36
N ARG A 6 -16.32 -11.05 -3.53
CA ARG A 6 -16.10 -10.26 -4.75
C ARG A 6 -17.35 -9.49 -5.14
N TRP A 7 -18.52 -10.14 -5.12
CA TRP A 7 -19.79 -9.47 -5.41
C TRP A 7 -20.06 -8.29 -4.46
N ILE A 8 -19.82 -8.44 -3.15
CA ILE A 8 -19.97 -7.36 -2.15
C ILE A 8 -19.06 -6.17 -2.48
N VAL A 9 -17.80 -6.42 -2.86
CA VAL A 9 -16.83 -5.38 -3.18
C VAL A 9 -17.17 -4.66 -4.48
N THR A 10 -17.63 -5.40 -5.48
CA THR A 10 -18.01 -4.84 -6.79
C THR A 10 -19.35 -4.09 -6.75
N HIS A 11 -20.21 -4.43 -5.79
CA HIS A 11 -21.55 -3.85 -5.63
C HIS A 11 -21.81 -3.35 -4.19
N PRO A 12 -20.99 -2.40 -3.68
CA PRO A 12 -21.07 -2.00 -2.28
C PRO A 12 -22.41 -1.34 -1.90
N LYS A 13 -23.03 -0.56 -2.81
CA LYS A 13 -24.34 0.06 -2.57
C LYS A 13 -25.45 -0.99 -2.49
N PRO A 14 -25.67 -1.87 -3.48
CA PRO A 14 -26.66 -2.96 -3.39
C PRO A 14 -26.40 -3.87 -2.18
N ALA A 15 -25.15 -4.21 -1.89
CA ALA A 15 -24.81 -5.05 -0.73
C ALA A 15 -25.27 -4.42 0.60
N LYS A 16 -25.04 -3.11 0.78
CA LYS A 16 -25.54 -2.38 1.97
C LYS A 16 -27.06 -2.36 2.04
N VAL A 17 -27.75 -2.12 0.92
CA VAL A 17 -29.22 -2.12 0.87
C VAL A 17 -29.78 -3.50 1.24
N ILE A 18 -29.24 -4.58 0.67
CA ILE A 18 -29.66 -5.95 1.00
C ILE A 18 -29.46 -6.24 2.50
N LEU A 19 -28.29 -5.83 3.07
CA LEU A 19 -28.02 -6.01 4.49
C LEU A 19 -29.00 -5.24 5.37
N VAL A 20 -29.36 -4.00 5.00
CA VAL A 20 -30.38 -3.22 5.72
C VAL A 20 -31.73 -3.97 5.71
N ILE A 21 -32.17 -4.44 4.54
CA ILE A 21 -33.43 -5.20 4.41
C ILE A 21 -33.39 -6.45 5.29
N LEU A 22 -32.33 -7.24 5.23
CA LEU A 22 -32.19 -8.48 6.01
C LEU A 22 -32.19 -8.21 7.53
N ILE A 23 -31.48 -7.19 7.99
CA ILE A 23 -31.42 -6.81 9.42
C ILE A 23 -32.78 -6.28 9.90
N THR A 24 -33.47 -5.50 9.09
CA THR A 24 -34.79 -5.00 9.40
C THR A 24 -35.80 -6.16 9.48
N ALA A 25 -35.78 -7.07 8.52
CA ALA A 25 -36.61 -8.25 8.54
C ALA A 25 -36.33 -9.13 9.77
N PHE A 26 -35.05 -9.36 10.10
CA PHE A 26 -34.66 -10.07 11.31
C PHE A 26 -35.20 -9.40 12.58
N GLY A 27 -35.07 -8.08 12.69
CA GLY A 27 -35.62 -7.32 13.83
C GLY A 27 -37.13 -7.44 13.98
N PHE A 28 -37.85 -7.55 12.86
CA PHE A 28 -39.31 -7.69 12.86
C PHE A 28 -39.76 -9.11 13.21
N PHE A 29 -39.11 -10.13 12.66
CA PHE A 29 -39.58 -11.52 12.74
C PHE A 29 -38.91 -12.36 13.82
N ALA A 30 -37.64 -12.05 14.16
CA ALA A 30 -36.85 -12.85 15.12
C ALA A 30 -36.81 -12.26 16.53
N LEU A 31 -37.01 -10.94 16.68
CA LEU A 31 -37.03 -10.30 18.00
C LEU A 31 -38.46 -10.13 18.51
N ASP A 32 -38.91 -11.08 19.36
CA ASP A 32 -40.25 -11.09 19.93
C ASP A 32 -40.55 -9.79 20.70
N PRO A 33 -41.63 -9.05 20.32
CA PRO A 33 -42.03 -7.82 21.00
C PRO A 33 -42.43 -8.02 22.46
N GLN A 34 -42.83 -9.23 22.87
CA GLN A 34 -43.19 -9.55 24.24
C GLN A 34 -41.95 -9.75 25.14
N VAL A 35 -40.81 -10.16 24.52
CA VAL A 35 -39.56 -10.40 25.27
C VAL A 35 -38.67 -9.17 25.26
N TYR A 36 -38.61 -8.45 24.13
CA TYR A 36 -37.72 -7.32 23.98
C TYR A 36 -38.48 -6.01 23.83
N SER A 37 -38.20 -5.04 24.70
CA SER A 37 -38.74 -3.69 24.54
C SER A 37 -38.31 -3.05 23.24
N PHE A 38 -39.05 -2.08 22.75
CA PHE A 38 -38.74 -1.36 21.50
C PHE A 38 -37.31 -0.81 21.48
N GLY A 39 -36.86 -0.23 22.60
CA GLY A 39 -35.49 0.31 22.72
C GLY A 39 -34.41 -0.76 22.60
N ILE A 40 -34.60 -1.93 23.19
CA ILE A 40 -33.63 -3.04 23.08
C ILE A 40 -33.57 -3.57 21.63
N ARG A 41 -34.69 -3.76 20.99
CA ARG A 41 -34.75 -4.19 19.57
C ARG A 41 -34.06 -3.21 18.66
N PHE A 42 -34.31 -1.90 18.85
CA PHE A 42 -33.66 -0.85 18.08
C PHE A 42 -32.14 -0.88 18.28
N LEU A 43 -31.66 -1.03 19.51
CA LEU A 43 -30.22 -1.10 19.82
C LEU A 43 -29.55 -2.31 19.15
N ILE A 44 -30.18 -3.47 19.19
CA ILE A 44 -29.67 -4.70 18.54
C ILE A 44 -29.59 -4.49 17.01
N MET A 45 -30.67 -3.99 16.39
CA MET A 45 -30.70 -3.73 14.94
C MET A 45 -29.65 -2.69 14.51
N PHE A 46 -29.49 -1.61 15.28
CA PHE A 46 -28.51 -0.58 15.01
C PHE A 46 -27.07 -1.14 15.10
N SER A 47 -26.78 -1.93 16.14
CA SER A 47 -25.50 -2.60 16.32
C SER A 47 -25.17 -3.57 15.17
N MET A 48 -26.17 -4.36 14.75
CA MET A 48 -26.02 -5.26 13.60
C MET A 48 -25.77 -4.48 12.30
N LEU A 49 -26.51 -3.42 12.05
CA LEU A 49 -26.35 -2.56 10.87
C LEU A 49 -24.97 -1.93 10.83
N TYR A 50 -24.54 -1.36 11.96
CA TYR A 50 -23.21 -0.77 12.07
C TYR A 50 -22.11 -1.79 11.79
N SER A 51 -22.19 -2.98 12.41
CA SER A 51 -21.24 -4.07 12.20
C SER A 51 -21.22 -4.54 10.75
N ALA A 52 -22.39 -4.64 10.10
CA ALA A 52 -22.50 -5.02 8.69
C ALA A 52 -21.87 -3.99 7.75
N VAL A 53 -22.05 -2.70 8.00
CA VAL A 53 -21.42 -1.61 7.23
C VAL A 53 -19.89 -1.67 7.38
N LEU A 54 -19.38 -1.86 8.59
CA LEU A 54 -17.95 -2.03 8.84
C LEU A 54 -17.40 -3.24 8.09
N LEU A 55 -18.12 -4.36 8.09
CA LEU A 55 -17.71 -5.58 7.39
C LEU A 55 -17.63 -5.35 5.87
N VAL A 56 -18.64 -4.72 5.27
CA VAL A 56 -18.65 -4.39 3.83
C VAL A 56 -17.46 -3.49 3.47
N ASN A 57 -17.19 -2.47 4.29
CA ASN A 57 -16.09 -1.54 4.04
C ASN A 57 -14.70 -2.21 4.21
N ALA A 58 -14.59 -3.26 5.03
CA ALA A 58 -13.35 -4.00 5.24
C ALA A 58 -13.10 -5.11 4.18
N MET A 59 -14.10 -5.44 3.35
CA MET A 59 -13.98 -6.54 2.37
C MET A 59 -12.87 -6.35 1.33
N PRO A 60 -12.63 -5.15 0.77
CA PRO A 60 -11.55 -4.94 -0.20
C PRO A 60 -10.18 -5.37 0.34
N MET A 61 -9.86 -4.93 1.57
CA MET A 61 -8.61 -5.31 2.23
C MET A 61 -8.51 -6.82 2.49
N LYS A 62 -9.63 -7.50 2.71
CA LYS A 62 -9.64 -8.97 2.88
C LYS A 62 -9.35 -9.71 1.57
N LEU A 63 -9.73 -9.16 0.42
CA LEU A 63 -9.38 -9.72 -0.89
C LEU A 63 -7.90 -9.54 -1.20
N LEU A 64 -7.36 -8.36 -0.91
CA LEU A 64 -5.95 -8.04 -1.14
C LEU A 64 -5.00 -8.71 -0.15
N ARG A 65 -5.46 -9.19 1.00
CA ARG A 65 -4.61 -9.73 2.08
C ARG A 65 -3.64 -10.81 1.58
N LYS A 66 -4.14 -11.83 0.87
CA LYS A 66 -3.29 -12.92 0.38
C LYS A 66 -2.33 -12.48 -0.73
N PRO A 67 -2.76 -11.71 -1.75
CA PRO A 67 -1.86 -11.11 -2.72
C PRO A 67 -0.77 -10.23 -2.10
N ILE A 68 -1.13 -9.39 -1.11
CA ILE A 68 -0.15 -8.58 -0.36
C ILE A 68 0.84 -9.49 0.39
N GLU A 69 0.39 -10.55 1.05
CA GLU A 69 1.26 -11.50 1.74
C GLU A 69 2.26 -12.16 0.77
N MET A 70 1.83 -12.49 -0.45
CA MET A 70 2.71 -13.05 -1.49
C MET A 70 3.74 -12.00 -1.95
N LEU A 71 3.35 -10.74 -2.12
CA LEU A 71 4.26 -9.65 -2.42
C LEU A 71 5.26 -9.45 -1.28
N GLU A 72 4.77 -9.31 -0.05
CA GLU A 72 5.58 -8.91 1.11
C GLU A 72 6.51 -10.01 1.61
N GLN A 73 6.09 -11.28 1.57
CA GLN A 73 6.86 -12.40 2.13
C GLN A 73 7.53 -13.28 1.08
N GLN A 74 6.95 -13.38 -0.13
CA GLN A 74 7.48 -14.21 -1.20
C GLN A 74 8.15 -13.39 -2.31
N CYS A 75 8.06 -12.06 -2.28
CA CYS A 75 8.56 -11.16 -3.31
C CYS A 75 7.96 -11.50 -4.70
N ASP A 76 6.67 -11.91 -4.73
CA ASP A 76 5.91 -12.18 -5.98
C ASP A 76 4.84 -11.10 -6.17
N PRO A 77 5.05 -10.08 -7.03
CA PRO A 77 4.13 -8.98 -7.24
C PRO A 77 2.94 -9.34 -8.15
N TYR A 78 3.05 -10.37 -8.98
CA TYR A 78 2.06 -10.66 -10.02
C TYR A 78 0.66 -11.00 -9.48
N PRO A 79 0.48 -11.79 -8.40
CA PRO A 79 -0.84 -12.02 -7.83
C PRO A 79 -1.48 -10.75 -7.27
N PHE A 80 -0.67 -9.81 -6.77
CA PHE A 80 -1.14 -8.52 -6.28
C PHE A 80 -1.59 -7.63 -7.45
N LEU A 81 -0.80 -7.52 -8.51
CA LEU A 81 -1.16 -6.80 -9.73
C LEU A 81 -2.48 -7.32 -10.30
N ALA A 82 -2.60 -8.62 -10.54
CA ALA A 82 -3.79 -9.23 -11.11
C ALA A 82 -5.08 -9.01 -10.26
N GLU A 83 -4.99 -9.07 -8.92
CA GLU A 83 -6.16 -8.83 -8.07
C GLU A 83 -6.55 -7.35 -8.06
N VAL A 84 -5.59 -6.42 -8.07
CA VAL A 84 -5.88 -4.98 -8.12
C VAL A 84 -6.51 -4.59 -9.46
N GLU A 85 -5.99 -5.06 -10.59
CA GLU A 85 -6.58 -4.85 -11.92
C GLU A 85 -8.01 -5.37 -11.99
N HIS A 86 -8.24 -6.57 -11.45
CA HIS A 86 -9.58 -7.13 -11.38
C HIS A 86 -10.54 -6.25 -10.57
N LEU A 87 -10.08 -5.70 -9.43
CA LEU A 87 -10.89 -4.80 -8.59
C LEU A 87 -11.20 -3.47 -9.29
N ILE A 88 -10.25 -2.90 -10.02
CA ILE A 88 -10.46 -1.66 -10.80
C ILE A 88 -11.48 -1.92 -11.91
N ALA A 89 -11.32 -2.98 -12.69
CA ALA A 89 -12.22 -3.33 -13.78
C ALA A 89 -13.65 -3.61 -13.30
N ALA A 90 -13.78 -4.27 -12.14
CA ALA A 90 -15.07 -4.62 -11.56
C ALA A 90 -15.80 -3.45 -10.85
N CYS A 91 -15.08 -2.36 -10.52
CA CYS A 91 -15.59 -1.26 -9.68
C CYS A 91 -15.31 0.12 -10.28
N PRO A 92 -15.73 0.43 -11.54
CA PRO A 92 -15.34 1.69 -12.21
C PRO A 92 -15.83 2.96 -11.47
N ASN A 93 -16.92 2.86 -10.70
CA ASN A 93 -17.54 3.97 -9.97
C ASN A 93 -17.44 3.82 -8.44
N ASN A 94 -16.48 3.04 -7.93
CA ASN A 94 -16.31 2.83 -6.50
C ASN A 94 -15.65 4.06 -5.86
N PRO A 95 -16.14 4.57 -4.70
CA PRO A 95 -15.45 5.62 -3.93
C PRO A 95 -14.01 5.26 -3.53
N GLN A 96 -13.67 3.97 -3.50
CA GLN A 96 -12.32 3.46 -3.23
C GLN A 96 -11.45 3.32 -4.49
N LYS A 97 -11.90 3.82 -5.65
CA LYS A 97 -11.15 3.70 -6.91
C LYS A 97 -9.73 4.24 -6.79
N HIS A 98 -9.54 5.41 -6.17
CA HIS A 98 -8.21 6.00 -5.99
C HIS A 98 -7.29 5.12 -5.16
N PHE A 99 -7.80 4.47 -4.11
CA PHE A 99 -7.05 3.48 -3.33
C PHE A 99 -6.55 2.34 -4.21
N TYR A 100 -7.40 1.77 -5.06
CA TYR A 100 -6.98 0.70 -5.98
C TYR A 100 -6.02 1.18 -7.06
N GLN A 101 -6.20 2.40 -7.59
CA GLN A 101 -5.30 2.98 -8.59
C GLN A 101 -3.89 3.20 -8.01
N ILE A 102 -3.78 3.69 -6.77
CA ILE A 102 -2.48 3.82 -6.09
C ILE A 102 -1.81 2.44 -5.92
N HIS A 103 -2.57 1.44 -5.46
CA HIS A 103 -2.03 0.09 -5.34
C HIS A 103 -1.71 -0.56 -6.68
N HIS A 104 -2.40 -0.20 -7.76
CA HIS A 104 -2.07 -0.61 -9.12
C HIS A 104 -0.72 -0.04 -9.56
N ALA A 105 -0.52 1.26 -9.39
CA ALA A 105 0.76 1.89 -9.68
C ALA A 105 1.90 1.22 -8.89
N LEU A 106 1.71 0.97 -7.59
CA LEU A 106 2.69 0.26 -6.76
C LEU A 106 3.00 -1.15 -7.30
N ALA A 107 1.97 -1.90 -7.70
CA ALA A 107 2.17 -3.23 -8.29
C ALA A 107 2.93 -3.17 -9.63
N LEU A 108 2.66 -2.16 -10.45
CA LEU A 108 3.36 -1.89 -11.70
C LEU A 108 4.85 -1.58 -11.45
N VAL A 109 5.19 -0.80 -10.41
CA VAL A 109 6.58 -0.58 -10.00
C VAL A 109 7.28 -1.89 -9.71
N PHE A 110 6.69 -2.74 -8.89
CA PHE A 110 7.31 -4.02 -8.51
C PHE A 110 7.42 -5.03 -9.65
N THR A 111 6.66 -4.84 -10.74
CA THR A 111 6.76 -5.67 -11.97
C THR A 111 7.60 -5.02 -13.06
N GLY A 112 8.17 -3.82 -12.84
CA GLY A 112 9.03 -3.13 -13.80
C GLY A 112 8.30 -2.31 -14.86
N GLN A 113 6.99 -2.12 -14.72
CA GLN A 113 6.17 -1.34 -15.64
C GLN A 113 6.12 0.14 -15.19
N ILE A 114 7.32 0.75 -15.07
CA ILE A 114 7.51 2.04 -14.39
C ILE A 114 6.78 3.19 -15.09
N ASP A 115 6.83 3.26 -16.42
CA ASP A 115 6.16 4.32 -17.20
C ASP A 115 4.64 4.25 -17.03
N GLN A 116 4.07 3.04 -17.01
CA GLN A 116 2.65 2.85 -16.76
C GLN A 116 2.26 3.22 -15.32
N ALA A 117 3.15 2.93 -14.35
CA ALA A 117 2.94 3.35 -12.97
C ALA A 117 2.88 4.87 -12.84
N LEU A 118 3.77 5.58 -13.53
CA LEU A 118 3.81 7.04 -13.57
C LEU A 118 2.52 7.60 -14.18
N GLU A 119 2.11 7.10 -15.35
CA GLU A 119 0.87 7.50 -16.01
C GLU A 119 -0.34 7.32 -15.10
N VAL A 120 -0.44 6.18 -14.42
CA VAL A 120 -1.54 5.92 -13.47
C VAL A 120 -1.53 6.94 -12.34
N MET A 121 -0.36 7.21 -11.72
CA MET A 121 -0.25 8.14 -10.60
C MET A 121 -0.61 9.57 -10.99
N GLU A 122 -0.13 10.07 -12.11
CA GLU A 122 -0.41 11.43 -12.60
C GLU A 122 -1.90 11.70 -12.85
N HIS A 123 -2.66 10.66 -13.21
CA HIS A 123 -4.08 10.78 -13.53
C HIS A 123 -5.03 10.57 -12.34
N ILE A 124 -4.52 10.36 -11.11
CA ILE A 124 -5.36 10.23 -9.92
C ILE A 124 -5.72 11.60 -9.35
N PRO A 125 -7.01 12.04 -9.37
CA PRO A 125 -7.41 13.32 -8.81
C PRO A 125 -7.41 13.26 -7.27
N MET A 126 -6.49 14.00 -6.64
CA MET A 126 -6.32 13.99 -5.18
C MET A 126 -7.05 15.13 -4.44
N ASP A 127 -7.63 16.10 -5.12
CA ASP A 127 -8.18 17.32 -4.49
C ASP A 127 -9.17 17.02 -3.36
N GLN A 128 -10.12 16.12 -3.61
CA GLN A 128 -11.17 15.75 -2.66
C GLN A 128 -10.88 14.43 -1.91
N ALA A 129 -9.70 13.85 -2.06
CA ALA A 129 -9.37 12.59 -1.40
C ALA A 129 -9.21 12.80 0.13
N PRO A 130 -9.61 11.80 0.95
CA PRO A 130 -9.35 11.82 2.39
C PRO A 130 -7.85 11.90 2.71
N PRO A 131 -7.46 12.50 3.86
CA PRO A 131 -6.04 12.66 4.22
C PRO A 131 -5.22 11.37 4.14
N GLN A 132 -5.80 10.23 4.56
CA GLN A 132 -5.11 8.94 4.51
C GLN A 132 -4.83 8.47 3.07
N ILE A 133 -5.71 8.78 2.13
CA ILE A 133 -5.51 8.45 0.70
C ILE A 133 -4.49 9.41 0.09
N LYS A 134 -4.51 10.70 0.46
CA LYS A 134 -3.49 11.65 0.05
C LYS A 134 -2.10 11.25 0.56
N LEU A 135 -2.00 10.83 1.81
CA LEU A 135 -0.75 10.33 2.38
C LEU A 135 -0.24 9.11 1.62
N LEU A 136 -1.10 8.10 1.40
CA LEU A 136 -0.77 6.91 0.60
C LEU A 136 -0.27 7.30 -0.80
N TYR A 137 -0.97 8.21 -1.47
CA TYR A 137 -0.59 8.72 -2.79
C TYR A 137 0.79 9.37 -2.77
N HIS A 138 1.01 10.33 -1.86
CA HIS A 138 2.28 11.07 -1.83
C HIS A 138 3.46 10.19 -1.44
N CYS A 139 3.30 9.24 -0.50
CA CYS A 139 4.37 8.30 -0.16
C CYS A 139 4.75 7.40 -1.35
N ASN A 140 3.76 6.80 -2.02
CA ASN A 140 4.06 5.92 -3.15
C ASN A 140 4.56 6.69 -4.40
N PHE A 141 4.11 7.93 -4.59
CA PHE A 141 4.59 8.73 -5.69
C PHE A 141 6.02 9.24 -5.44
N CYS A 142 6.36 9.57 -4.19
CA CYS A 142 7.73 9.88 -3.77
C CYS A 142 8.68 8.72 -4.13
N ASP A 143 8.33 7.50 -3.73
CA ASP A 143 9.11 6.28 -4.01
C ASP A 143 9.24 6.01 -5.53
N LEU A 144 8.14 6.07 -6.29
CA LEU A 144 8.18 5.93 -7.75
C LEU A 144 9.12 6.92 -8.42
N LEU A 145 9.02 8.20 -8.05
CA LEU A 145 9.86 9.26 -8.61
C LEU A 145 11.33 9.10 -8.20
N PHE A 146 11.59 8.59 -6.99
CA PHE A 146 12.93 8.23 -6.55
C PHE A 146 13.53 7.13 -7.43
N HIS A 147 12.77 6.08 -7.74
CA HIS A 147 13.23 5.02 -8.65
C HIS A 147 13.47 5.50 -10.08
N LEU A 148 12.75 6.53 -10.52
CA LEU A 148 12.97 7.20 -11.82
C LEU A 148 14.16 8.19 -11.82
N GLY A 149 14.80 8.44 -10.68
CA GLY A 149 15.85 9.47 -10.54
C GLY A 149 15.31 10.90 -10.62
N GLN A 150 14.01 11.11 -10.54
CA GLN A 150 13.36 12.43 -10.51
C GLN A 150 13.36 13.00 -9.09
N PHE A 151 14.54 13.27 -8.55
CA PHE A 151 14.74 13.53 -7.14
C PHE A 151 14.03 14.79 -6.63
N GLU A 152 14.00 15.88 -7.40
CA GLU A 152 13.32 17.12 -7.02
C GLU A 152 11.80 16.92 -6.87
N ALA A 153 11.18 16.23 -7.85
CA ALA A 153 9.76 15.90 -7.77
C ALA A 153 9.46 14.92 -6.63
N SER A 154 10.35 13.95 -6.39
CA SER A 154 10.26 13.02 -5.26
C SER A 154 10.27 13.78 -3.92
N SER A 155 11.21 14.74 -3.72
CA SER A 155 11.28 15.57 -2.50
C SER A 155 9.99 16.38 -2.29
N LEU A 156 9.42 16.97 -3.34
CA LEU A 156 8.16 17.70 -3.23
C LEU A 156 7.01 16.80 -2.72
N HIS A 157 6.96 15.54 -3.17
CA HIS A 157 5.96 14.59 -2.70
C HIS A 157 6.24 14.13 -1.26
N HIS A 158 7.50 14.00 -0.87
CA HIS A 158 7.88 13.72 0.52
C HIS A 158 7.46 14.85 1.47
N GLU A 159 7.69 16.11 1.13
CA GLU A 159 7.25 17.29 1.92
C GLU A 159 5.71 17.27 2.12
N LYS A 160 4.94 17.06 1.05
CA LYS A 160 3.48 16.94 1.15
C LYS A 160 3.04 15.77 2.05
N ALA A 161 3.73 14.64 1.97
CA ALA A 161 3.46 13.50 2.85
C ALA A 161 3.73 13.85 4.32
N LEU A 162 4.84 14.55 4.62
CA LEU A 162 5.20 15.03 5.95
C LEU A 162 4.15 16.00 6.52
N GLU A 163 3.68 16.97 5.71
CA GLU A 163 2.63 17.91 6.11
C GLU A 163 1.34 17.19 6.53
N ILE A 164 0.89 16.22 5.72
CA ILE A 164 -0.31 15.44 6.01
C ILE A 164 -0.10 14.57 7.25
N TYR A 165 1.05 13.91 7.35
CA TYR A 165 1.38 13.05 8.49
C TYR A 165 1.45 13.84 9.81
N ALA A 166 2.02 15.05 9.79
CA ALA A 166 2.10 15.91 10.97
C ALA A 166 0.70 16.31 11.49
N GLN A 167 -0.27 16.52 10.59
CA GLN A 167 -1.64 16.89 10.93
C GLN A 167 -2.49 15.70 11.41
N MET A 168 -2.03 14.46 11.24
CA MET A 168 -2.77 13.29 11.71
C MET A 168 -2.79 13.23 13.25
N PRO A 169 -3.95 12.94 13.87
CA PRO A 169 -4.02 12.73 15.32
C PRO A 169 -3.21 11.49 15.71
N ASP A 170 -2.63 11.53 16.91
CA ASP A 170 -1.92 10.39 17.49
C ASP A 170 -2.87 9.21 17.63
N SER A 171 -2.64 8.17 16.84
CA SER A 171 -3.50 7.02 16.71
C SER A 171 -2.73 5.81 16.19
N ARG A 172 -3.34 4.63 16.31
CA ARG A 172 -2.79 3.41 15.69
C ARG A 172 -2.63 3.57 14.17
N ALA A 173 -3.50 4.34 13.53
CA ALA A 173 -3.40 4.62 12.10
C ALA A 173 -2.16 5.45 11.77
N LYS A 174 -1.85 6.51 12.56
CA LYS A 174 -0.61 7.29 12.39
C LYS A 174 0.62 6.42 12.57
N LYS A 175 0.66 5.61 13.63
CA LYS A 175 1.79 4.68 13.89
C LYS A 175 2.04 3.68 12.76
N SER A 176 1.01 3.27 12.02
CA SER A 176 1.21 2.37 10.89
C SER A 176 1.96 3.01 9.70
N TRP A 177 2.11 4.33 9.69
CA TRP A 177 2.85 5.06 8.67
C TRP A 177 4.31 5.37 9.07
N GLU A 178 4.68 5.22 10.35
CA GLU A 178 6.03 5.58 10.86
C GLU A 178 7.13 4.94 10.00
N HIS A 179 7.00 3.65 9.72
CA HIS A 179 8.00 2.93 8.93
C HIS A 179 8.14 3.48 7.50
N THR A 180 7.03 3.78 6.82
CA THR A 180 7.05 4.35 5.46
C THR A 180 7.69 5.75 5.48
N MET A 181 7.35 6.57 6.48
CA MET A 181 7.93 7.90 6.63
C MET A 181 9.44 7.85 6.91
N GLU A 182 9.89 6.87 7.70
CA GLU A 182 11.32 6.65 7.96
C GLU A 182 12.06 6.21 6.70
N LEU A 183 11.48 5.33 5.86
CA LEU A 183 12.10 4.93 4.60
C LEU A 183 12.22 6.12 3.64
N ASN A 184 11.16 6.89 3.44
CA ASN A 184 11.22 8.08 2.59
C ASN A 184 12.29 9.10 3.08
N ALA A 185 12.43 9.24 4.41
CA ALA A 185 13.48 10.10 4.98
C ALA A 185 14.90 9.52 4.80
N ILE A 186 15.07 8.22 4.66
CA ILE A 186 16.35 7.58 4.30
C ILE A 186 16.68 7.82 2.82
N GLU A 187 15.69 7.71 1.94
CA GLU A 187 15.85 8.04 0.52
C GLU A 187 16.21 9.52 0.31
N GLU A 188 15.65 10.43 1.12
CA GLU A 188 16.02 11.84 1.10
C GLU A 188 17.49 12.04 1.46
N ASN A 189 18.02 11.35 2.49
CA ASN A 189 19.46 11.41 2.78
C ASN A 189 20.32 10.90 1.62
N TYR A 190 19.83 9.88 0.86
CA TYR A 190 20.52 9.43 -0.35
C TYR A 190 20.51 10.52 -1.43
N ARG A 191 19.38 11.20 -1.67
CA ARG A 191 19.26 12.31 -2.64
C ARG A 191 20.19 13.47 -2.30
N ASP A 192 20.32 13.76 -1.01
CA ASP A 192 21.18 14.84 -0.50
C ASP A 192 22.68 14.49 -0.54
N GLY A 193 23.04 13.26 -0.91
CA GLY A 193 24.42 12.78 -0.91
C GLY A 193 24.94 12.31 0.45
N ASP A 194 24.07 12.28 1.47
CA ASP A 194 24.41 11.83 2.82
C ASP A 194 24.37 10.30 2.93
N TYR A 195 25.08 9.60 2.05
CA TYR A 195 25.04 8.14 1.92
C TYR A 195 25.40 7.42 3.21
N ALA A 196 26.37 7.93 3.97
CA ALA A 196 26.76 7.34 5.26
C ALA A 196 25.64 7.45 6.31
N LEU A 197 24.87 8.54 6.30
CA LEU A 197 23.72 8.73 7.16
C LEU A 197 22.56 7.81 6.73
N ALA A 198 22.31 7.70 5.43
CA ALA A 198 21.32 6.79 4.87
C ALA A 198 21.61 5.33 5.30
N LEU A 199 22.84 4.84 5.12
CA LEU A 199 23.25 3.49 5.55
C LEU A 199 23.08 3.27 7.06
N ARG A 200 23.45 4.25 7.87
CA ARG A 200 23.32 4.17 9.34
C ARG A 200 21.85 4.11 9.78
N LYS A 201 20.97 4.89 9.16
CA LYS A 201 19.53 4.83 9.44
C LYS A 201 18.92 3.50 8.96
N LEU A 202 19.29 3.09 7.74
CA LEU A 202 18.81 1.84 7.14
C LEU A 202 19.17 0.62 7.99
N SER A 203 20.35 0.60 8.62
CA SER A 203 20.75 -0.51 9.52
C SER A 203 19.96 -0.57 10.83
N ARG A 204 19.18 0.44 11.17
CA ARG A 204 18.41 0.56 12.42
C ARG A 204 16.92 0.42 12.23
N ILE A 205 16.43 0.67 11.02
CA ILE A 205 14.99 0.58 10.72
C ILE A 205 14.56 -0.89 10.74
N PRO A 206 13.45 -1.25 11.41
CA PRO A 206 12.91 -2.60 11.36
C PRO A 206 12.45 -2.94 9.95
N CYS A 207 12.81 -4.09 9.43
CA CYS A 207 12.32 -4.61 8.16
C CYS A 207 11.24 -5.67 8.43
N PRO A 208 9.96 -5.30 8.46
CA PRO A 208 8.88 -6.19 8.90
C PRO A 208 8.58 -7.31 7.89
N THR A 209 8.98 -7.15 6.64
CA THR A 209 8.74 -8.12 5.58
C THR A 209 9.98 -8.36 4.72
N LYS A 210 9.99 -9.47 3.99
CA LYS A 210 11.09 -9.80 3.07
C LYS A 210 11.25 -8.73 1.99
N ARG A 211 10.16 -8.19 1.46
CA ARG A 211 10.20 -7.13 0.45
C ARG A 211 10.99 -5.91 0.95
N TYR A 212 10.73 -5.44 2.17
CA TYR A 212 11.46 -4.31 2.76
C TYR A 212 12.95 -4.61 2.96
N VAL A 213 13.31 -5.87 3.28
CA VAL A 213 14.72 -6.27 3.35
C VAL A 213 15.39 -6.16 1.99
N ILE A 214 14.73 -6.59 0.91
CA ILE A 214 15.25 -6.51 -0.46
C ILE A 214 15.39 -5.06 -0.92
N GLU A 215 14.38 -4.23 -0.70
CA GLU A 215 14.38 -2.80 -1.01
C GLU A 215 15.50 -2.06 -0.26
N GLY A 216 15.62 -2.31 1.05
CA GLY A 216 16.70 -1.76 1.86
C GLY A 216 18.10 -2.23 1.41
N ALA A 217 18.24 -3.48 0.99
CA ALA A 217 19.51 -3.98 0.44
C ALA A 217 19.87 -3.29 -0.89
N LEU A 218 18.89 -3.04 -1.77
CA LEU A 218 19.11 -2.30 -3.01
C LEU A 218 19.54 -0.85 -2.73
N LEU A 219 18.87 -0.17 -1.79
CA LEU A 219 19.22 1.20 -1.40
C LEU A 219 20.62 1.24 -0.76
N ALA A 220 20.96 0.25 0.09
CA ALA A 220 22.31 0.13 0.65
C ALA A 220 23.37 -0.10 -0.43
N ALA A 221 23.08 -0.90 -1.46
CA ALA A 221 23.97 -1.08 -2.60
C ALA A 221 24.22 0.24 -3.34
N ARG A 222 23.16 1.00 -3.63
CA ARG A 222 23.27 2.32 -4.27
C ARG A 222 24.10 3.31 -3.44
N CYS A 223 23.92 3.33 -2.11
CA CYS A 223 24.75 4.15 -1.22
C CYS A 223 26.22 3.74 -1.29
N ASN A 224 26.53 2.43 -1.23
CA ASN A 224 27.89 1.94 -1.31
C ASN A 224 28.53 2.24 -2.68
N LEU A 225 27.78 2.14 -3.80
CA LEU A 225 28.22 2.54 -5.13
C LEU A 225 28.60 4.02 -5.18
N ALA A 226 27.75 4.89 -4.63
CA ALA A 226 28.00 6.33 -4.57
C ALA A 226 29.20 6.71 -3.69
N MET A 227 29.56 5.83 -2.76
CA MET A 227 30.76 5.97 -1.90
C MET A 227 31.98 5.20 -2.44
N GLU A 228 31.88 4.61 -3.64
CA GLU A 228 32.92 3.81 -4.28
C GLU A 228 33.34 2.56 -3.47
N ASP A 229 32.48 2.09 -2.54
CA ASP A 229 32.67 0.84 -1.79
C ASP A 229 32.10 -0.33 -2.59
N TYR A 230 32.79 -0.69 -3.68
CA TYR A 230 32.32 -1.66 -4.66
C TYR A 230 32.15 -3.07 -4.07
N ASP A 231 32.97 -3.46 -3.09
CA ASP A 231 32.90 -4.79 -2.47
C ASP A 231 31.57 -4.94 -1.70
N LYS A 232 31.20 -3.95 -0.89
CA LYS A 232 29.93 -3.96 -0.17
C LYS A 232 28.75 -3.79 -1.12
N ALA A 233 28.90 -2.98 -2.17
CA ALA A 233 27.87 -2.87 -3.20
C ALA A 233 27.58 -4.21 -3.85
N LYS A 234 28.60 -4.93 -4.29
CA LYS A 234 28.47 -6.28 -4.88
C LYS A 234 27.79 -7.25 -3.94
N GLU A 235 28.17 -7.29 -2.66
CA GLU A 235 27.52 -8.14 -1.65
C GLU A 235 26.00 -7.87 -1.57
N LYS A 236 25.61 -6.60 -1.51
CA LYS A 236 24.20 -6.22 -1.40
C LYS A 236 23.40 -6.47 -2.69
N LEU A 237 24.00 -6.19 -3.86
CA LEU A 237 23.38 -6.49 -5.16
C LEU A 237 23.15 -7.99 -5.33
N GLN A 238 24.18 -8.82 -5.02
CA GLN A 238 24.03 -10.27 -5.07
C GLN A 238 22.94 -10.78 -4.13
N TYR A 239 22.85 -10.20 -2.92
CA TYR A 239 21.78 -10.53 -1.98
C TYR A 239 20.39 -10.25 -2.55
N VAL A 240 20.20 -9.09 -3.24
CA VAL A 240 18.95 -8.75 -3.92
C VAL A 240 18.62 -9.75 -5.02
N ILE A 241 19.59 -10.13 -5.84
CA ILE A 241 19.43 -11.10 -6.94
C ILE A 241 19.00 -12.46 -6.39
N ASP A 242 19.67 -12.95 -5.36
CA ASP A 242 19.42 -14.29 -4.79
C ASP A 242 18.08 -14.38 -4.06
N ASN A 243 17.57 -13.27 -3.52
CA ASN A 243 16.44 -13.27 -2.60
C ASN A 243 15.20 -12.51 -3.10
N GLY A 244 15.35 -11.64 -4.11
CA GLY A 244 14.29 -10.75 -4.61
C GLY A 244 13.20 -11.45 -5.43
N ASN A 245 13.40 -12.72 -5.80
CA ASN A 245 12.45 -13.54 -6.55
C ASN A 245 11.99 -12.84 -7.86
N LYS A 246 10.73 -12.40 -7.93
CA LYS A 246 10.13 -11.77 -9.13
C LYS A 246 10.00 -10.26 -9.04
N LEU A 247 10.55 -9.63 -8.00
CA LEU A 247 10.58 -8.16 -7.93
C LEU A 247 11.48 -7.60 -9.02
N TYR A 248 11.05 -6.51 -9.64
CA TYR A 248 11.86 -5.76 -10.62
C TYR A 248 13.21 -5.30 -10.05
N PHE A 249 13.33 -5.19 -8.74
CA PHE A 249 14.58 -4.89 -8.03
C PHE A 249 15.71 -5.88 -8.36
N VAL A 250 15.37 -7.14 -8.71
CA VAL A 250 16.33 -8.15 -9.17
C VAL A 250 16.98 -7.73 -10.50
N THR A 251 16.19 -7.21 -11.43
CA THR A 251 16.69 -6.68 -12.71
C THR A 251 17.60 -5.49 -12.46
N ILE A 252 17.14 -4.51 -11.67
CA ILE A 252 17.96 -3.33 -11.32
C ILE A 252 19.29 -3.74 -10.66
N ALA A 253 19.26 -4.71 -9.75
CA ALA A 253 20.47 -5.19 -9.08
C ALA A 253 21.43 -5.89 -10.07
N GLY A 254 20.90 -6.64 -11.03
CA GLY A 254 21.68 -7.27 -12.10
C GLY A 254 22.39 -6.23 -12.96
N ASP A 255 21.66 -5.24 -13.46
CA ASP A 255 22.21 -4.15 -14.29
C ASP A 255 23.30 -3.36 -13.56
N LEU A 256 23.08 -3.04 -12.27
CA LEU A 256 24.08 -2.37 -11.44
C LEU A 256 25.31 -3.23 -11.20
N LEU A 257 25.15 -4.53 -10.96
CA LEU A 257 26.27 -5.45 -10.75
C LEU A 257 27.13 -5.59 -12.01
N GLU A 258 26.51 -5.69 -13.20
CA GLU A 258 27.21 -5.73 -14.47
C GLU A 258 28.01 -4.44 -14.74
N SER A 259 27.50 -3.28 -14.31
CA SER A 259 28.16 -1.99 -14.50
C SER A 259 29.46 -1.80 -13.73
N ILE A 260 29.69 -2.64 -12.71
CA ILE A 260 30.87 -2.58 -11.79
C ILE A 260 31.71 -3.84 -11.82
N SER A 261 31.41 -4.77 -12.73
CA SER A 261 32.19 -6.01 -12.96
C SER A 261 33.22 -5.81 -14.06
#